data_a80adea218ecc77156b3183c14bdfb0e
#
_entry.id   a80adea218ecc77156b3183c14bdfb0e
#
_cell.length_a   1.000
_cell.length_b   1.000
_cell.length_c   1.000
_cell.angle_alpha   90.00
_cell.angle_beta   90.00
_cell.angle_gamma   90.00
#
_symmetry.space_group_name_H-M   'P 1'
#
loop_
_entity.id
_entity.type
_entity.pdbx_description
1 polymer ?
#
loop_
_entity_poly.entity_id
_entity_poly.type
_entity_poly.pdbx_seq_one_letter_code
_entity_poly.pdbx_strand_id
1 'polypeptide(L)'
;MPVFGQIGGRYTYQFLNLVTSPRQAALGGKTVTIYDEDVNQAHFNPASINPEMHNQLALNYGSYFGEVSYGTASYAYTYDRHLQTFQAGINYINYGKFEGYDENGQATNSFTGSEVAVSLGYACNIPFTSLHIGANAKVISSVLENYNS
;
A
#
# COMPACT_ATOMS: atom_id res chain seq x y z
N MET A 1 14.06 30.07 -24.34
CA MET A 1 13.27 28.87 -23.99
C MET A 1 13.13 28.86 -22.48
N PRO A 2 11.94 28.89 -21.89
CA PRO A 2 11.80 28.72 -20.46
C PRO A 2 12.12 27.25 -20.10
N VAL A 3 13.12 27.05 -19.27
CA VAL A 3 13.42 25.72 -18.68
C VAL A 3 12.52 25.58 -17.46
N PHE A 4 11.52 24.73 -17.54
CA PHE A 4 10.74 24.35 -16.37
C PHE A 4 11.56 23.32 -15.59
N GLY A 5 12.07 23.73 -14.43
CA GLY A 5 12.71 22.82 -13.51
C GLY A 5 11.70 21.72 -13.07
N GLN A 6 12.18 20.49 -12.92
CA GLN A 6 11.35 19.42 -12.35
C GLN A 6 11.03 19.78 -10.90
N ILE A 7 9.74 20.01 -10.62
CA ILE A 7 9.25 20.19 -9.25
C ILE A 7 9.18 18.78 -8.65
N GLY A 8 10.18 18.41 -7.84
CA GLY A 8 10.12 17.21 -7.01
C GLY A 8 8.96 17.27 -6.01
N GLY A 9 8.43 16.14 -5.62
CA GLY A 9 7.41 16.07 -4.57
C GLY A 9 5.98 16.41 -4.99
N ARG A 10 5.63 16.19 -6.24
CA ARG A 10 4.30 16.51 -6.79
C ARG A 10 3.16 15.64 -6.22
N TYR A 11 3.48 14.52 -5.60
CA TYR A 11 2.51 13.58 -5.03
C TYR A 11 2.94 13.10 -3.66
N THR A 12 2.03 13.16 -2.71
CA THR A 12 2.21 12.66 -1.35
C THR A 12 1.87 11.16 -1.28
N TYR A 13 2.52 10.44 -0.38
CA TYR A 13 2.25 9.01 -0.10
C TYR A 13 2.35 8.07 -1.31
N GLN A 14 3.38 8.24 -2.11
CA GLN A 14 3.62 7.41 -3.31
C GLN A 14 3.78 5.91 -2.99
N PHE A 15 4.18 5.56 -1.78
CA PHE A 15 4.33 4.17 -1.34
C PHE A 15 3.02 3.38 -1.41
N LEU A 16 1.85 4.03 -1.31
CA LEU A 16 0.56 3.38 -1.52
C LEU A 16 0.35 2.86 -2.94
N ASN A 17 1.17 3.33 -3.87
CA ASN A 17 1.15 2.91 -5.26
C ASN A 17 2.06 1.71 -5.53
N LEU A 18 2.85 1.26 -4.55
CA LEU A 18 3.71 0.10 -4.71
C LEU A 18 2.88 -1.17 -4.88
N VAL A 19 3.29 -1.97 -5.83
CA VAL A 19 2.76 -3.30 -6.03
C VAL A 19 3.51 -4.24 -5.11
N THR A 20 2.90 -4.61 -4.01
CA THR A 20 3.53 -5.40 -2.95
C THR A 20 3.25 -6.90 -3.07
N SER A 21 2.19 -7.27 -3.81
CA SER A 21 1.85 -8.66 -4.07
C SER A 21 2.67 -9.18 -5.26
N PRO A 22 3.40 -10.32 -5.12
CA PRO A 22 4.12 -10.96 -6.22
C PRO A 22 3.21 -11.33 -7.39
N ARG A 23 1.97 -11.74 -7.10
CA ARG A 23 0.97 -12.06 -8.12
C ARG A 23 0.60 -10.83 -8.96
N GLN A 24 0.33 -9.71 -8.31
CA GLN A 24 0.02 -8.46 -9.01
C GLN A 24 1.22 -7.96 -9.83
N ALA A 25 2.44 -8.10 -9.30
CA ALA A 25 3.65 -7.77 -10.04
C ALA A 25 3.80 -8.61 -11.31
N ALA A 26 3.52 -9.92 -11.24
CA ALA A 26 3.55 -10.82 -12.39
C ALA A 26 2.48 -10.50 -13.43
N LEU A 27 1.35 -9.92 -13.01
CA LEU A 27 0.26 -9.48 -13.89
C LEU A 27 0.47 -8.07 -14.48
N GLY A 28 1.63 -7.46 -14.27
CA GLY A 28 1.99 -6.17 -14.83
C GLY A 28 1.71 -4.98 -13.91
N GLY A 29 1.39 -5.22 -12.64
CA GLY A 29 1.25 -4.15 -11.64
C GLY A 29 -0.12 -4.03 -11.01
N LYS A 30 -0.69 -2.81 -10.95
CA LYS A 30 -1.97 -2.56 -10.32
C LYS A 30 -3.12 -3.14 -11.15
N THR A 31 -3.61 -4.28 -10.71
CA THR A 31 -4.79 -4.89 -11.30
C THR A 31 -6.03 -4.44 -10.53
N VAL A 32 -6.90 -3.67 -11.18
CA VAL A 32 -8.13 -3.13 -10.56
C VAL A 32 -9.41 -3.84 -10.99
N THR A 33 -9.31 -4.71 -12.01
CA THR A 33 -10.46 -5.37 -12.63
C THR A 33 -10.59 -6.86 -12.30
N ILE A 34 -9.59 -7.42 -11.63
CA ILE A 34 -9.63 -8.82 -11.24
C ILE A 34 -10.56 -8.98 -10.04
N TYR A 35 -11.47 -9.91 -10.14
CA TYR A 35 -12.42 -10.27 -9.09
C TYR A 35 -12.25 -11.76 -8.78
N ASP A 36 -11.47 -12.04 -7.73
CA ASP A 36 -11.15 -13.39 -7.28
C ASP A 36 -10.88 -13.42 -5.76
N GLU A 37 -10.34 -14.52 -5.27
CA GLU A 37 -10.06 -14.74 -3.85
C GLU A 37 -8.84 -13.98 -3.30
N ASP A 38 -8.05 -13.26 -4.13
CA ASP A 38 -6.81 -12.61 -3.69
C ASP A 38 -7.10 -11.35 -2.86
N VAL A 39 -6.94 -11.45 -1.54
CA VAL A 39 -7.18 -10.37 -0.59
C VAL A 39 -6.28 -9.13 -0.84
N ASN A 40 -5.17 -9.26 -1.57
CA ASN A 40 -4.32 -8.13 -1.94
C ASN A 40 -5.00 -7.16 -2.91
N GLN A 41 -6.01 -7.61 -3.68
CA GLN A 41 -6.77 -6.77 -4.60
C GLN A 41 -7.49 -5.62 -3.90
N ALA A 42 -7.95 -5.85 -2.68
CA ALA A 42 -8.67 -4.89 -1.86
C ALA A 42 -7.91 -3.57 -1.64
N HIS A 43 -6.59 -3.60 -1.72
CA HIS A 43 -5.74 -2.43 -1.55
C HIS A 43 -5.97 -1.37 -2.64
N PHE A 44 -6.12 -1.81 -3.90
CA PHE A 44 -6.29 -0.92 -5.06
C PHE A 44 -7.75 -0.72 -5.45
N ASN A 45 -8.57 -1.76 -5.28
CA ASN A 45 -9.99 -1.69 -5.61
C ASN A 45 -10.83 -2.29 -4.46
N PRO A 46 -11.46 -1.46 -3.61
CA PRO A 46 -12.32 -1.98 -2.55
C PRO A 46 -13.56 -2.72 -3.05
N ALA A 47 -14.02 -2.47 -4.27
CA ALA A 47 -15.13 -3.19 -4.85
C ALA A 47 -14.78 -4.64 -5.24
N SER A 48 -13.49 -5.00 -5.28
CA SER A 48 -13.05 -6.38 -5.48
C SER A 48 -13.14 -7.25 -4.23
N ILE A 49 -13.34 -6.65 -3.05
CA ILE A 49 -13.55 -7.39 -1.81
C ILE A 49 -14.81 -8.23 -1.95
N ASN A 50 -14.67 -9.53 -1.70
CA ASN A 50 -15.75 -10.48 -1.97
C ASN A 50 -15.76 -11.63 -0.95
N PRO A 51 -16.84 -12.43 -0.90
CA PRO A 51 -16.97 -13.55 0.03
C PRO A 51 -15.96 -14.67 -0.15
N GLU A 52 -15.34 -14.82 -1.32
CA GLU A 52 -14.31 -15.85 -1.58
C GLU A 52 -13.03 -15.58 -0.79
N MET A 53 -12.80 -14.31 -0.40
CA MET A 53 -11.70 -13.90 0.47
C MET A 53 -11.88 -14.24 1.95
N HIS A 54 -12.99 -14.93 2.32
CA HIS A 54 -13.33 -15.21 3.72
C HIS A 54 -12.23 -15.97 4.46
N ASN A 55 -11.80 -15.43 5.61
CA ASN A 55 -10.72 -15.97 6.45
C ASN A 55 -9.36 -16.12 5.75
N GLN A 56 -9.14 -15.36 4.69
CA GLN A 56 -7.83 -15.34 4.05
C GLN A 56 -6.92 -14.29 4.66
N LEU A 57 -5.68 -14.70 4.91
CA LEU A 57 -4.57 -13.86 5.34
C LEU A 57 -3.49 -13.90 4.26
N ALA A 58 -3.16 -12.73 3.72
CA ALA A 58 -2.00 -12.57 2.83
C ALA A 58 -0.91 -11.79 3.53
N LEU A 59 0.32 -12.31 3.47
CA LEU A 59 1.52 -11.66 3.96
C LEU A 59 2.50 -11.54 2.81
N ASN A 60 2.98 -10.34 2.53
CA ASN A 60 3.99 -10.10 1.51
C ASN A 60 5.15 -9.33 2.13
N TYR A 61 6.35 -9.69 1.74
CA TYR A 61 7.58 -8.98 2.08
C TYR A 61 8.49 -8.94 0.87
N GLY A 62 9.15 -7.82 0.66
CA GLY A 62 10.09 -7.66 -0.42
C GLY A 62 11.15 -6.63 -0.09
N SER A 63 12.27 -6.74 -0.80
CA SER A 63 13.39 -5.80 -0.71
C SER A 63 13.64 -5.22 -2.09
N TYR A 64 13.86 -3.91 -2.13
CA TYR A 64 14.30 -3.17 -3.30
C TYR A 64 15.77 -2.82 -3.19
N PHE A 65 16.30 -2.13 -4.20
CA PHE A 65 17.65 -1.59 -4.18
C PHE A 65 17.82 -0.55 -3.05
N GLY A 66 19.05 -0.38 -2.54
CA GLY A 66 19.39 0.69 -1.60
C GLY A 66 18.80 0.48 -0.20
N GLU A 67 18.72 -0.75 0.28
CA GLU A 67 18.20 -1.11 1.61
C GLU A 67 16.69 -0.82 1.81
N VAL A 68 15.97 -0.44 0.77
CA VAL A 68 14.54 -0.25 0.84
C VAL A 68 13.84 -1.58 0.99
N SER A 69 12.99 -1.71 2.01
CA SER A 69 12.19 -2.90 2.26
C SER A 69 10.73 -2.53 2.47
N TYR A 70 9.83 -3.42 2.08
CA TYR A 70 8.40 -3.24 2.29
C TYR A 70 7.76 -4.53 2.78
N GLY A 71 6.68 -4.37 3.50
CA GLY A 71 5.86 -5.47 3.98
C GLY A 71 4.39 -5.13 3.94
N THR A 72 3.55 -6.11 3.64
CA THR A 72 2.10 -5.96 3.73
C THR A 72 1.47 -7.15 4.42
N ALA A 73 0.42 -6.88 5.16
CA ALA A 73 -0.47 -7.87 5.72
C ALA A 73 -1.91 -7.48 5.38
N SER A 74 -2.70 -8.42 4.92
CA SER A 74 -4.11 -8.20 4.59
C SER A 74 -4.94 -9.39 5.04
N TYR A 75 -6.08 -9.11 5.65
CA TYR A 75 -7.02 -10.12 6.12
C TYR A 75 -8.44 -9.73 5.74
N ALA A 76 -9.24 -10.69 5.29
CA ALA A 76 -10.65 -10.47 4.97
C ALA A 76 -11.57 -11.40 5.76
N TYR A 77 -12.70 -10.84 6.18
CA TYR A 77 -13.74 -11.55 6.91
C TYR A 77 -15.11 -11.24 6.32
N THR A 78 -15.82 -12.28 5.92
CA THR A 78 -17.19 -12.16 5.41
C THR A 78 -18.17 -12.41 6.54
N TYR A 79 -18.97 -11.40 6.85
CA TYR A 79 -20.03 -11.49 7.85
C TYR A 79 -21.26 -12.17 7.26
N ASP A 80 -21.68 -11.77 6.08
CA ASP A 80 -22.75 -12.39 5.33
C ASP A 80 -22.23 -12.86 3.98
N ARG A 81 -22.22 -14.18 3.75
CA ARG A 81 -21.65 -14.81 2.54
C ARG A 81 -22.27 -14.34 1.23
N HIS A 82 -23.41 -13.71 1.28
CA HIS A 82 -24.09 -13.21 0.09
C HIS A 82 -23.94 -11.71 -0.12
N LEU A 83 -23.60 -10.94 0.93
CA LEU A 83 -23.76 -9.49 0.87
C LEU A 83 -22.57 -8.68 1.36
N GLN A 84 -21.85 -9.10 2.42
CA GLN A 84 -20.97 -8.18 3.15
C GLN A 84 -19.63 -8.82 3.51
N THR A 85 -18.54 -8.17 3.10
CA THR A 85 -17.19 -8.58 3.44
C THR A 85 -16.38 -7.38 3.92
N PHE A 86 -15.66 -7.56 5.01
CA PHE A 86 -14.72 -6.60 5.57
C PHE A 86 -13.28 -7.02 5.23
N GLN A 87 -12.41 -6.05 5.09
CA GLN A 87 -10.98 -6.26 4.91
C GLN A 87 -10.20 -5.30 5.80
N ALA A 88 -9.17 -5.80 6.46
CA ALA A 88 -8.16 -5.01 7.15
C ALA A 88 -6.80 -5.22 6.51
N GLY A 89 -6.01 -4.17 6.38
CA GLY A 89 -4.68 -4.25 5.78
C GLY A 89 -3.69 -3.29 6.42
N ILE A 90 -2.42 -3.67 6.40
CA ILE A 90 -1.30 -2.84 6.82
C ILE A 90 -0.26 -2.88 5.69
N ASN A 91 0.20 -1.69 5.29
CA ASN A 91 1.33 -1.53 4.37
C ASN A 91 2.43 -0.78 5.11
N TYR A 92 3.64 -1.30 5.05
CA TYR A 92 4.83 -0.72 5.64
C TYR A 92 5.92 -0.61 4.59
N ILE A 93 6.63 0.51 4.60
CA ILE A 93 7.86 0.71 3.84
C ILE A 93 8.93 1.31 4.73
N ASN A 94 10.16 0.81 4.58
CA ASN A 94 11.37 1.37 5.16
C ASN A 94 12.30 1.75 4.01
N TYR A 95 12.74 2.98 3.99
CA TYR A 95 13.61 3.52 2.95
C TYR A 95 15.10 3.26 3.21
N GLY A 96 15.45 2.55 4.30
CA GLY A 96 16.84 2.31 4.66
C GLY A 96 17.49 3.53 5.32
N LYS A 97 18.82 3.56 5.31
CA LYS A 97 19.62 4.65 5.84
C LYS A 97 20.06 5.58 4.73
N PHE A 98 19.88 6.86 4.95
CA PHE A 98 20.46 7.91 4.12
C PHE A 98 21.65 8.52 4.85
N GLU A 99 22.80 8.53 4.23
CA GLU A 99 23.98 9.21 4.74
C GLU A 99 23.90 10.68 4.34
N GLY A 100 23.92 11.58 5.35
CA GLY A 100 24.02 13.01 5.12
C GLY A 100 25.49 13.39 4.88
N TYR A 101 25.72 14.36 4.00
CA TYR A 101 27.03 14.97 3.78
C TYR A 101 26.89 16.48 3.91
N ASP A 102 27.92 17.12 4.49
CA ASP A 102 27.98 18.56 4.57
C ASP A 102 28.50 19.20 3.25
N GLU A 103 28.54 20.51 3.19
CA GLU A 103 29.05 21.26 2.02
C GLU A 103 30.50 20.93 1.66
N ASN A 104 31.27 20.36 2.60
CA ASN A 104 32.67 19.96 2.43
C ASN A 104 32.82 18.48 2.08
N GLY A 105 31.71 17.74 1.89
CA GLY A 105 31.71 16.34 1.59
C GLY A 105 32.03 15.43 2.79
N GLN A 106 31.95 15.95 4.03
CA GLN A 106 32.13 15.15 5.23
C GLN A 106 30.78 14.50 5.61
N ALA A 107 30.83 13.21 5.99
CA ALA A 107 29.67 12.50 6.43
C ALA A 107 29.10 13.13 7.72
N THR A 108 27.84 13.48 7.66
CA THR A 108 27.05 13.98 8.81
C THR A 108 26.16 12.87 9.37
N ASN A 109 25.14 13.20 10.15
CA ASN A 109 24.24 12.23 10.73
C ASN A 109 23.47 11.47 9.64
N SER A 110 23.35 10.15 9.80
CA SER A 110 22.48 9.33 8.98
C SER A 110 21.03 9.45 9.47
N PHE A 111 20.07 9.48 8.56
CA PHE A 111 18.65 9.47 8.87
C PHE A 111 17.95 8.27 8.20
N THR A 112 16.85 7.85 8.79
CA THR A 112 16.01 6.77 8.26
C THR A 112 14.62 7.30 7.99
N GLY A 113 13.99 6.79 6.93
CA GLY A 113 12.60 7.09 6.61
C GLY A 113 11.74 5.83 6.64
N SER A 114 10.54 5.95 7.20
CA SER A 114 9.55 4.87 7.16
C SER A 114 8.14 5.41 7.05
N GLU A 115 7.29 4.67 6.36
CA GLU A 115 5.87 4.99 6.24
C GLU A 115 5.03 3.76 6.52
N VAL A 116 3.91 3.97 7.21
CA VAL A 116 2.92 2.94 7.53
C VAL A 116 1.55 3.44 7.09
N ALA A 117 0.79 2.57 6.46
CA ALA A 117 -0.63 2.81 6.20
C ALA A 117 -1.46 1.64 6.73
N VAL A 118 -2.44 1.96 7.54
CA VAL A 118 -3.47 1.01 7.97
C VAL A 118 -4.74 1.27 7.18
N SER A 119 -5.35 0.23 6.66
CA SER A 119 -6.56 0.30 5.83
C SER A 119 -7.68 -0.56 6.39
N LEU A 120 -8.90 -0.07 6.27
CA LEU A 120 -10.13 -0.82 6.56
C LEU A 120 -11.05 -0.70 5.35
N GLY A 121 -11.32 -1.83 4.73
CA GLY A 121 -12.17 -1.97 3.57
C GLY A 121 -13.50 -2.63 3.91
N TYR A 122 -14.53 -2.22 3.19
CA TYR A 122 -15.85 -2.83 3.25
C TYR A 122 -16.42 -2.91 1.84
N ALA A 123 -16.99 -4.06 1.50
CA ALA A 123 -17.72 -4.22 0.26
C ALA A 123 -19.05 -4.90 0.47
N CYS A 124 -20.00 -4.53 -0.36
CA CYS A 124 -21.34 -5.05 -0.37
C CYS A 124 -21.73 -5.42 -1.82
N ASN A 125 -22.26 -6.63 -1.97
CA ASN A 125 -22.86 -7.10 -3.22
C ASN A 125 -24.34 -6.76 -3.20
N ILE A 126 -24.84 -6.09 -4.23
CA ILE A 126 -26.26 -5.76 -4.31
C ILE A 126 -27.01 -6.97 -4.88
N PRO A 127 -27.97 -7.56 -4.11
CA PRO A 127 -28.71 -8.71 -4.56
C PRO A 127 -29.43 -8.43 -5.89
N PHE A 128 -29.54 -9.47 -6.72
CA PHE A 128 -30.20 -9.43 -8.02
C PHE A 128 -29.56 -8.51 -9.07
N THR A 129 -28.35 -7.97 -8.79
CA THR A 129 -27.57 -7.18 -9.73
C THR A 129 -26.15 -7.69 -9.77
N SER A 130 -25.40 -7.38 -10.86
CA SER A 130 -23.96 -7.62 -10.93
C SER A 130 -23.15 -6.42 -10.38
N LEU A 131 -23.73 -5.65 -9.47
CA LEU A 131 -23.11 -4.45 -8.93
C LEU A 131 -22.45 -4.73 -7.58
N HIS A 132 -21.16 -4.46 -7.49
CA HIS A 132 -20.35 -4.53 -6.29
C HIS A 132 -19.92 -3.12 -5.89
N ILE A 133 -20.21 -2.74 -4.66
CA ILE A 133 -19.82 -1.43 -4.11
C ILE A 133 -18.87 -1.66 -2.97
N GLY A 134 -17.73 -0.96 -2.98
CA GLY A 134 -16.75 -1.03 -1.91
C GLY A 134 -16.22 0.34 -1.52
N ALA A 135 -15.84 0.48 -0.27
CA ALA A 135 -15.18 1.65 0.28
C ALA A 135 -13.96 1.22 1.12
N ASN A 136 -12.93 2.06 1.14
CA ASN A 136 -11.72 1.83 1.91
C ASN A 136 -11.30 3.12 2.61
N ALA A 137 -11.13 3.07 3.93
CA ALA A 137 -10.55 4.14 4.73
C ALA A 137 -9.09 3.80 5.03
N LYS A 138 -8.19 4.78 4.87
CA LYS A 138 -6.75 4.59 5.12
C LYS A 138 -6.25 5.66 6.08
N VAL A 139 -5.48 5.24 7.09
CA VAL A 139 -4.75 6.12 8.00
C VAL A 139 -3.27 5.92 7.74
N ILE A 140 -2.55 7.03 7.54
CA ILE A 140 -1.15 7.01 7.13
C ILE A 140 -0.34 7.73 8.19
N SER A 141 0.78 7.13 8.59
CA SER A 141 1.82 7.75 9.40
C SER A 141 3.12 7.69 8.62
N SER A 142 3.75 8.86 8.45
CA SER A 142 5.03 9.01 7.76
C SER A 142 6.03 9.61 8.73
N VAL A 143 7.16 8.96 8.90
CA VAL A 143 8.28 9.43 9.70
C VAL A 143 9.48 9.55 8.76
N LEU A 144 9.78 10.79 8.40
CA LEU A 144 10.94 11.15 7.59
C LEU A 144 11.79 12.04 8.48
N GLU A 145 12.81 11.47 9.11
CA GLU A 145 13.78 12.20 9.91
C GLU A 145 13.36 12.51 11.37
N ASN A 146 14.15 12.05 12.33
CA ASN A 146 14.16 12.58 13.68
C ASN A 146 15.28 13.62 13.78
N TYR A 147 14.96 14.89 13.63
CA TYR A 147 15.81 15.98 14.13
C TYR A 147 15.72 15.99 15.65
N ASN A 148 16.72 15.46 16.32
CA ASN A 148 17.03 15.84 17.69
C ASN A 148 18.06 16.97 17.63
N SER A 149 17.59 18.19 17.73
CA SER A 149 18.41 19.35 18.08
C SER A 149 18.59 19.42 19.57
#